data_1af1083e8390c7477f949ba153469b39
#
_entry.id   1af1083e8390c7477f949ba153469b39
#
_cell.length_a   1.000
_cell.length_b   1.000
_cell.length_c   1.000
_cell.angle_alpha   90.00
_cell.angle_beta   90.00
_cell.angle_gamma   90.00
#
_symmetry.space_group_name_H-M   'P 1'
#
loop_
_entity.id
_entity.type
_entity.pdbx_description
1 polymer ?
#
loop_
_entity_poly.entity_id
_entity_poly.type
_entity_poly.pdbx_seq_one_letter_code
_entity_poly.pdbx_strand_id
1 'polypeptide(L)'
;MSNAKELRYYVMLALYFPILLYAVSTFDVSEKTYAVKEYQGVAVGDQTVMLGQPFKARTFLAAERLTTAEGEQGGVQPTLVPEGNLSTRGDSLLVMDTNDLLKAGEDQKRVSYEAYYEAPQLSGATQRFPVSGSFTVRRPEIVAKTETAQALYRRTLNRLRLSIPGIEDQSLRVEGPNGSVPGTTLPLSPTGDQVTTEVYLKRPGGEDLLLGQRQFAVIDPPRPQIRVFAPQGEVTSGAPINRRRASLQFKIEPDREFKNRHPEDARYEAGTATVYLRRGQMASKELGNFDLESDGRLVLTRELQGTEPGDQIIVRLKDIVRINHQGDRVEVDLRENSRTFGFVLS
;
A
#
# COMPACT_ATOMS: atom_id res chain seq x y z
N MET A 1 75.02 -35.60 -47.37
CA MET A 1 74.26 -34.35 -47.68
C MET A 1 73.54 -33.72 -46.44
N SER A 2 73.90 -34.16 -45.23
CA SER A 2 73.27 -33.66 -43.98
C SER A 2 73.96 -32.39 -43.43
N ASN A 3 75.33 -32.30 -43.52
CA ASN A 3 76.07 -31.24 -42.86
C ASN A 3 75.84 -29.78 -43.41
N ALA A 4 75.43 -29.67 -44.65
CA ALA A 4 75.28 -28.34 -45.25
C ALA A 4 73.99 -27.62 -44.78
N LYS A 5 72.95 -28.33 -44.32
CA LYS A 5 71.74 -27.75 -43.78
C LYS A 5 71.93 -27.32 -42.33
N GLU A 6 72.65 -28.08 -41.55
CA GLU A 6 72.99 -27.74 -40.15
C GLU A 6 73.92 -26.55 -40.09
N LEU A 7 74.93 -26.49 -40.95
CA LEU A 7 75.84 -25.35 -41.01
C LEU A 7 75.10 -24.03 -41.35
N ARG A 8 74.19 -24.10 -42.25
CA ARG A 8 73.33 -22.93 -42.59
C ARG A 8 72.47 -22.47 -41.41
N TYR A 9 71.99 -23.42 -40.59
CA TYR A 9 71.21 -23.11 -39.42
C TYR A 9 72.05 -22.43 -38.35
N TYR A 10 73.25 -22.90 -38.08
CA TYR A 10 74.12 -22.26 -37.13
C TYR A 10 74.67 -20.90 -37.59
N VAL A 11 74.88 -20.71 -38.88
CA VAL A 11 75.32 -19.42 -39.44
C VAL A 11 74.11 -18.41 -39.36
N MET A 12 72.90 -18.84 -39.64
CA MET A 12 71.69 -18.01 -39.43
C MET A 12 71.52 -17.64 -37.95
N LEU A 13 71.64 -18.59 -37.02
CA LEU A 13 71.55 -18.35 -35.60
C LEU A 13 72.65 -17.38 -35.10
N ALA A 14 73.87 -17.53 -35.59
CA ALA A 14 75.05 -16.68 -35.25
C ALA A 14 74.88 -15.24 -35.82
N LEU A 15 74.16 -15.05 -36.91
CA LEU A 15 73.94 -13.75 -37.49
C LEU A 15 72.71 -13.08 -36.90
N TYR A 16 71.65 -13.82 -36.57
CA TYR A 16 70.44 -13.28 -36.02
C TYR A 16 70.47 -13.06 -34.50
N PHE A 17 71.24 -13.87 -33.78
CA PHE A 17 71.35 -13.75 -32.33
C PHE A 17 71.92 -12.40 -31.86
N PRO A 18 73.01 -11.87 -32.44
CA PRO A 18 73.50 -10.53 -32.06
C PRO A 18 72.55 -9.41 -32.49
N ILE A 19 71.76 -9.57 -33.61
CA ILE A 19 70.82 -8.61 -34.03
C ILE A 19 69.63 -8.63 -33.06
N LEU A 20 69.16 -9.79 -32.59
CA LEU A 20 68.13 -9.93 -31.57
C LEU A 20 68.61 -9.38 -30.23
N LEU A 21 69.89 -9.66 -29.82
CA LEU A 21 70.43 -9.09 -28.61
C LEU A 21 70.66 -7.60 -28.70
N TYR A 22 71.03 -7.06 -29.86
CA TYR A 22 71.09 -5.62 -30.08
C TYR A 22 69.71 -5.00 -30.10
N ALA A 23 68.67 -5.62 -30.69
CA ALA A 23 67.29 -5.18 -30.66
C ALA A 23 66.74 -5.24 -29.24
N VAL A 24 67.09 -6.26 -28.46
CA VAL A 24 66.66 -6.34 -27.05
C VAL A 24 67.41 -5.36 -26.15
N SER A 25 68.70 -5.08 -26.43
CA SER A 25 69.48 -4.10 -25.68
C SER A 25 69.20 -2.64 -26.07
N THR A 26 68.64 -2.39 -27.25
CA THR A 26 68.17 -1.08 -27.68
C THR A 26 66.74 -0.83 -27.39
N PHE A 27 65.99 -1.85 -27.00
CA PHE A 27 64.76 -1.62 -26.27
C PHE A 27 65.17 -1.20 -24.84
N ASP A 28 65.46 0.06 -24.74
CA ASP A 28 65.52 0.75 -23.48
C ASP A 28 64.11 0.69 -22.88
N VAL A 29 63.91 -0.37 -22.09
CA VAL A 29 62.76 -0.44 -21.15
C VAL A 29 63.14 0.39 -19.94
N SER A 30 63.90 1.48 -20.18
CA SER A 30 64.13 2.48 -19.20
C SER A 30 62.76 3.19 -19.02
N GLU A 31 62.12 2.82 -17.93
CA GLU A 31 61.39 3.75 -17.10
C GLU A 31 60.77 4.95 -17.84
N LYS A 32 60.03 4.70 -18.93
CA LYS A 32 59.05 5.69 -19.37
C LYS A 32 57.93 5.65 -18.34
N THR A 33 58.11 6.45 -17.32
CA THR A 33 57.05 6.89 -16.46
C THR A 33 55.93 7.45 -17.33
N TYR A 34 55.01 6.64 -17.75
CA TYR A 34 53.81 7.13 -18.41
C TYR A 34 53.00 7.79 -17.35
N ALA A 35 53.04 9.11 -17.31
CA ALA A 35 52.10 9.88 -16.51
C ALA A 35 50.71 9.40 -16.89
N VAL A 36 49.94 8.99 -15.89
CA VAL A 36 48.51 8.73 -16.08
C VAL A 36 47.93 9.99 -16.68
N LYS A 37 47.52 9.93 -17.94
CA LYS A 37 47.14 11.15 -18.67
C LYS A 37 45.78 11.71 -18.26
N GLU A 38 44.90 10.86 -17.76
CA GLU A 38 43.58 11.28 -17.37
C GLU A 38 43.02 10.40 -16.25
N TYR A 39 42.59 11.02 -15.15
CA TYR A 39 41.72 10.43 -14.15
C TYR A 39 40.30 10.91 -14.39
N GLN A 40 39.38 9.99 -14.35
CA GLN A 40 37.94 10.32 -14.43
C GLN A 40 37.28 9.91 -13.12
N GLY A 41 36.54 10.85 -12.53
CA GLY A 41 35.66 10.55 -11.40
C GLY A 41 34.44 9.76 -11.88
N VAL A 42 34.21 8.62 -11.27
CA VAL A 42 33.07 7.75 -11.58
C VAL A 42 32.19 7.61 -10.33
N ALA A 43 30.88 7.66 -10.50
CA ALA A 43 29.91 7.36 -9.48
C ALA A 43 29.02 6.19 -9.91
N VAL A 44 28.80 5.25 -9.00
CA VAL A 44 27.88 4.11 -9.17
C VAL A 44 26.92 4.12 -8.00
N GLY A 45 25.64 4.37 -8.29
CA GLY A 45 24.61 4.48 -7.27
C GLY A 45 23.23 4.05 -7.76
N ASP A 46 22.26 4.18 -6.89
CA ASP A 46 20.88 3.86 -7.19
C ASP A 46 20.36 4.82 -8.27
N GLN A 47 19.80 4.27 -9.34
CA GLN A 47 19.18 5.09 -10.39
C GLN A 47 17.81 5.63 -9.99
N THR A 48 17.14 4.97 -9.04
CA THR A 48 15.83 5.37 -8.51
C THR A 48 15.80 5.17 -7.01
N VAL A 49 15.34 6.18 -6.27
CA VAL A 49 15.25 6.18 -4.80
C VAL A 49 13.85 6.63 -4.41
N MET A 50 13.29 6.02 -3.38
CA MET A 50 12.01 6.47 -2.83
C MET A 50 12.19 7.71 -1.96
N LEU A 51 11.20 8.61 -2.01
CA LEU A 51 11.12 9.76 -1.10
C LEU A 51 11.22 9.28 0.36
N GLY A 52 12.07 9.93 1.14
CA GLY A 52 12.34 9.53 2.52
C GLY A 52 13.48 8.52 2.70
N GLN A 53 14.00 7.95 1.61
CA GLN A 53 15.19 7.12 1.63
C GLN A 53 16.40 7.91 1.11
N PRO A 54 17.57 7.86 1.75
CA PRO A 54 18.73 8.59 1.28
C PRO A 54 19.26 7.97 -0.03
N PHE A 55 19.54 8.81 -1.02
CA PHE A 55 20.33 8.43 -2.18
C PHE A 55 21.76 8.09 -1.76
N LYS A 56 22.35 7.06 -2.34
CA LYS A 56 23.71 6.63 -2.08
C LYS A 56 24.42 6.31 -3.39
N ALA A 57 25.63 6.86 -3.57
CA ALA A 57 26.49 6.51 -4.69
C ALA A 57 27.92 6.25 -4.20
N ARG A 58 28.48 5.13 -4.61
CA ARG A 58 29.92 4.88 -4.46
C ARG A 58 30.68 5.59 -5.55
N THR A 59 31.77 6.24 -5.19
CA THR A 59 32.61 6.96 -6.12
C THR A 59 34.04 6.43 -6.09
N PHE A 60 34.69 6.54 -7.20
CA PHE A 60 36.11 6.18 -7.36
C PHE A 60 36.73 6.97 -8.51
N LEU A 61 38.06 7.08 -8.50
CA LEU A 61 38.81 7.57 -9.64
C LEU A 61 39.20 6.39 -10.53
N ALA A 62 38.73 6.44 -11.78
CA ALA A 62 39.18 5.51 -12.82
C ALA A 62 40.36 6.13 -13.55
N ALA A 63 41.40 5.33 -13.76
CA ALA A 63 42.55 5.71 -14.58
C ALA A 63 42.43 5.07 -15.97
N GLU A 64 42.57 5.86 -17.01
CA GLU A 64 42.43 5.36 -18.40
C GLU A 64 43.63 4.48 -18.82
N ARG A 65 44.79 4.61 -18.16
CA ARG A 65 45.96 3.74 -18.33
C ARG A 65 46.71 3.61 -17.01
N LEU A 66 46.88 2.35 -16.55
CA LEU A 66 47.82 2.01 -15.50
C LEU A 66 49.18 1.69 -16.15
N THR A 67 50.14 2.57 -16.02
CA THR A 67 51.54 2.22 -16.15
C THR A 67 52.22 2.42 -14.81
N THR A 68 52.72 1.32 -14.25
CA THR A 68 53.45 1.31 -13.00
C THR A 68 54.73 2.14 -13.15
N ALA A 69 54.77 3.28 -12.49
CA ALA A 69 56.05 3.88 -12.11
C ALA A 69 56.47 3.23 -10.80
N GLU A 70 57.47 2.37 -10.86
CA GLU A 70 58.22 1.99 -9.66
C GLU A 70 58.92 3.24 -9.15
N GLY A 71 58.46 3.79 -8.02
CA GLY A 71 59.18 4.87 -7.36
C GLY A 71 58.41 5.86 -6.51
N GLU A 72 57.12 5.95 -6.59
CA GLU A 72 56.39 6.86 -5.72
C GLU A 72 55.54 6.15 -4.66
N GLN A 73 56.20 5.67 -3.61
CA GLN A 73 55.57 5.46 -2.30
C GLN A 73 55.32 6.82 -1.67
N GLY A 74 54.13 7.34 -1.82
CA GLY A 74 53.74 8.60 -1.20
C GLY A 74 52.64 9.34 -1.92
N GLY A 75 51.79 8.65 -2.70
CA GLY A 75 50.64 9.25 -3.34
C GLY A 75 49.67 9.76 -2.29
N VAL A 76 49.51 11.09 -2.25
CA VAL A 76 48.49 11.70 -1.42
C VAL A 76 47.13 11.17 -1.89
N GLN A 77 46.37 10.57 -0.98
CA GLN A 77 45.08 10.02 -1.32
C GLN A 77 44.14 11.17 -1.73
N PRO A 78 43.45 11.07 -2.87
CA PRO A 78 42.49 12.08 -3.29
C PRO A 78 41.33 12.12 -2.32
N THR A 79 40.88 13.33 -1.97
CA THR A 79 39.78 13.55 -1.06
C THR A 79 38.51 13.82 -1.86
N LEU A 80 37.43 13.11 -1.55
CA LEU A 80 36.11 13.34 -2.14
C LEU A 80 35.44 14.57 -1.50
N VAL A 81 35.10 15.57 -2.31
CA VAL A 81 34.45 16.81 -1.88
C VAL A 81 33.04 16.87 -2.51
N PRO A 82 31.99 16.84 -1.68
CA PRO A 82 30.60 16.95 -2.17
C PRO A 82 30.25 18.40 -2.48
N GLU A 83 29.32 18.60 -3.44
CA GLU A 83 28.71 19.91 -3.71
C GLU A 83 27.23 19.94 -3.35
N GLY A 84 26.71 21.12 -3.00
CA GLY A 84 25.30 21.34 -2.71
C GLY A 84 24.79 20.57 -1.50
N ASN A 85 23.71 19.78 -1.72
CA ASN A 85 23.04 18.99 -0.68
C ASN A 85 23.63 17.59 -0.48
N LEU A 86 24.79 17.31 -1.10
CA LEU A 86 25.51 16.08 -0.90
C LEU A 86 26.30 16.10 0.42
N SER A 87 26.44 14.94 0.98
CA SER A 87 27.37 14.65 2.09
C SER A 87 28.20 13.42 1.76
N THR A 88 29.31 13.25 2.47
CA THR A 88 30.17 12.07 2.31
C THR A 88 30.10 11.18 3.53
N ARG A 89 30.17 9.87 3.33
CA ARG A 89 30.44 8.90 4.40
C ARG A 89 31.71 8.11 4.03
N GLY A 90 32.79 8.39 4.75
CA GLY A 90 34.12 7.91 4.36
C GLY A 90 34.59 8.55 3.06
N ASP A 91 35.57 7.91 2.41
CA ASP A 91 36.33 8.49 1.29
C ASP A 91 35.67 8.26 -0.09
N SER A 92 34.59 7.52 -0.16
CA SER A 92 34.05 7.06 -1.45
C SER A 92 32.53 6.96 -1.52
N LEU A 93 31.76 7.37 -0.49
CA LEU A 93 30.31 7.28 -0.49
C LEU A 93 29.68 8.66 -0.45
N LEU A 94 29.00 9.03 -1.52
CA LEU A 94 28.10 10.19 -1.58
C LEU A 94 26.72 9.81 -1.05
N VAL A 95 26.14 10.69 -0.26
CA VAL A 95 24.80 10.54 0.32
C VAL A 95 24.02 11.86 0.14
N MET A 96 22.79 11.77 -0.33
CA MET A 96 21.85 12.90 -0.41
C MET A 96 20.54 12.55 0.28
N ASP A 97 20.04 13.47 1.13
CA ASP A 97 18.72 13.37 1.69
C ASP A 97 17.66 13.68 0.60
N THR A 98 16.62 12.87 0.52
CA THR A 98 15.57 13.03 -0.48
C THR A 98 14.29 13.67 0.05
N ASN A 99 14.22 13.97 1.34
CA ASN A 99 12.98 14.39 2.04
C ASN A 99 12.28 15.59 1.39
N ASP A 100 13.05 16.57 0.91
CA ASP A 100 12.52 17.83 0.38
C ASP A 100 12.66 17.93 -1.17
N LEU A 101 12.97 16.82 -1.84
CA LEU A 101 13.24 16.83 -3.28
C LEU A 101 11.98 16.82 -4.14
N LEU A 102 10.84 16.31 -3.62
CA LEU A 102 9.54 16.32 -4.31
C LEU A 102 8.60 17.36 -3.67
N LYS A 103 7.98 18.16 -4.51
CA LYS A 103 6.92 19.09 -4.10
C LYS A 103 5.58 18.36 -3.96
N ALA A 104 4.61 19.00 -3.31
CA ALA A 104 3.26 18.49 -3.26
C ALA A 104 2.69 18.29 -4.69
N GLY A 105 2.13 17.10 -4.96
CA GLY A 105 1.59 16.75 -6.29
C GLY A 105 2.61 16.22 -7.31
N GLU A 106 3.91 16.23 -7.01
CA GLU A 106 4.91 15.59 -7.86
C GLU A 106 5.07 14.13 -7.49
N ASP A 107 4.92 13.21 -8.45
CA ASP A 107 5.10 11.77 -8.23
C ASP A 107 6.55 11.32 -8.39
N GLN A 108 7.32 12.05 -9.21
CA GLN A 108 8.73 11.78 -9.43
C GLN A 108 9.49 13.01 -9.92
N LYS A 109 10.79 13.02 -9.65
CA LYS A 109 11.70 14.09 -10.12
C LYS A 109 13.08 13.51 -10.38
N ARG A 110 13.69 13.94 -11.50
CA ARG A 110 15.10 13.66 -11.77
C ARG A 110 15.97 14.69 -11.08
N VAL A 111 16.98 14.23 -10.32
CA VAL A 111 17.91 15.06 -9.57
C VAL A 111 19.30 14.80 -10.07
N SER A 112 20.00 15.85 -10.50
CA SER A 112 21.42 15.81 -10.83
C SER A 112 22.24 16.12 -9.61
N TYR A 113 23.43 15.56 -9.55
CA TYR A 113 24.39 15.82 -8.48
C TYR A 113 25.80 15.99 -9.05
N GLU A 114 26.62 16.76 -8.35
CA GLU A 114 28.02 17.02 -8.69
C GLU A 114 28.86 16.91 -7.41
N ALA A 115 30.04 16.34 -7.57
CA ALA A 115 31.09 16.27 -6.57
C ALA A 115 32.44 16.25 -7.30
N TYR A 116 33.54 16.32 -6.60
CA TYR A 116 34.85 16.16 -7.20
C TYR A 116 35.83 15.51 -6.23
N TYR A 117 36.82 14.84 -6.81
CA TYR A 117 38.00 14.43 -6.08
C TYR A 117 39.05 15.53 -6.15
N GLU A 118 39.60 15.94 -5.03
CA GLU A 118 40.76 16.81 -4.92
C GLU A 118 42.02 16.01 -4.68
N ALA A 119 42.99 16.13 -5.57
CA ALA A 119 44.29 15.54 -5.41
C ALA A 119 45.35 16.64 -5.42
N PRO A 120 46.16 16.80 -4.36
CA PRO A 120 47.29 17.72 -4.38
C PRO A 120 48.35 17.22 -5.33
N GLN A 121 48.92 18.12 -6.12
CA GLN A 121 50.04 17.86 -7.02
C GLN A 121 51.36 18.14 -6.32
N LEU A 122 52.44 17.58 -6.82
CA LEU A 122 53.80 17.85 -6.36
C LEU A 122 54.19 19.32 -6.48
N SER A 123 53.55 20.06 -7.39
CA SER A 123 53.72 21.51 -7.55
C SER A 123 53.07 22.36 -6.46
N GLY A 124 52.33 21.74 -5.53
CA GLY A 124 51.48 22.45 -4.53
C GLY A 124 50.14 22.91 -5.01
N ALA A 125 49.79 22.71 -6.29
CA ALA A 125 48.50 22.96 -6.85
C ALA A 125 47.57 21.79 -6.53
N THR A 126 46.23 22.06 -6.45
CA THR A 126 45.22 21.04 -6.30
C THR A 126 44.52 20.80 -7.65
N GLN A 127 44.50 19.54 -8.06
CA GLN A 127 43.74 19.12 -9.26
C GLN A 127 42.40 18.58 -8.85
N ARG A 128 41.33 18.96 -9.58
CA ARG A 128 39.96 18.49 -9.38
C ARG A 128 39.52 17.56 -10.49
N PHE A 129 38.92 16.44 -10.10
CA PHE A 129 38.35 15.45 -11.00
C PHE A 129 36.85 15.38 -10.76
N PRO A 130 36.02 15.86 -11.71
CA PRO A 130 34.59 15.92 -11.51
C PRO A 130 33.95 14.55 -11.44
N VAL A 131 32.95 14.42 -10.57
CA VAL A 131 32.08 13.26 -10.41
C VAL A 131 30.65 13.76 -10.54
N SER A 132 29.96 13.37 -11.59
CA SER A 132 28.58 13.81 -11.79
C SER A 132 27.67 12.63 -12.13
N GLY A 133 26.38 12.81 -11.86
CA GLY A 133 25.37 11.83 -12.19
C GLY A 133 23.96 12.35 -11.96
N SER A 134 23.01 11.48 -12.12
CA SER A 134 21.62 11.77 -11.81
C SER A 134 20.87 10.53 -11.35
N PHE A 135 19.88 10.73 -10.52
CA PHE A 135 18.94 9.70 -10.06
C PHE A 135 17.52 10.23 -10.10
N THR A 136 16.55 9.34 -10.01
CA THR A 136 15.13 9.71 -9.95
C THR A 136 14.61 9.46 -8.55
N VAL A 137 14.02 10.49 -7.92
CA VAL A 137 13.25 10.35 -6.69
C VAL A 137 11.82 10.07 -7.07
N ARG A 138 11.19 9.09 -6.44
CA ARG A 138 9.77 8.74 -6.63
C ARG A 138 9.03 8.73 -5.31
N ARG A 139 7.74 9.09 -5.35
CA ARG A 139 6.85 8.79 -4.23
C ARG A 139 6.71 7.29 -4.05
N PRO A 140 6.70 6.79 -2.81
CA PRO A 140 6.47 5.37 -2.57
C PRO A 140 5.02 5.01 -2.89
N GLU A 141 4.81 3.77 -3.33
CA GLU A 141 3.48 3.22 -3.50
C GLU A 141 2.86 2.86 -2.14
N ILE A 142 1.69 3.43 -1.84
CA ILE A 142 0.93 3.10 -0.63
C ILE A 142 0.06 1.88 -0.94
N VAL A 143 0.36 0.76 -0.30
CA VAL A 143 -0.44 -0.47 -0.37
C VAL A 143 -1.50 -0.44 0.72
N ALA A 144 -2.77 -0.47 0.31
CA ALA A 144 -3.90 -0.48 1.22
C ALA A 144 -4.52 -1.88 1.31
N LYS A 145 -4.78 -2.34 2.53
CA LYS A 145 -5.58 -3.53 2.81
C LYS A 145 -6.79 -3.12 3.63
N THR A 146 -7.97 -3.32 3.06
CA THR A 146 -9.26 -3.16 3.71
C THR A 146 -9.87 -4.54 3.97
N GLU A 147 -10.83 -4.62 4.87
CA GLU A 147 -11.61 -5.84 5.11
C GLU A 147 -12.56 -6.15 3.94
N THR A 148 -12.79 -5.17 3.08
CA THR A 148 -13.49 -5.30 1.80
C THR A 148 -12.53 -5.01 0.63
N ALA A 149 -12.89 -5.38 -0.58
CA ALA A 149 -12.05 -5.17 -1.76
C ALA A 149 -12.02 -3.68 -2.19
N GLN A 150 -11.31 -2.83 -1.41
CA GLN A 150 -11.01 -1.41 -1.69
C GLN A 150 -12.08 -0.38 -1.27
N ALA A 151 -13.11 -0.76 -0.51
CA ALA A 151 -14.10 0.18 0.04
C ALA A 151 -14.17 0.08 1.57
N LEU A 152 -14.77 1.08 2.20
CA LEU A 152 -15.06 1.09 3.63
C LEU A 152 -16.57 1.02 3.82
N TYR A 153 -17.03 0.35 4.88
CA TYR A 153 -18.46 0.35 5.22
C TYR A 153 -18.83 1.56 6.04
N ARG A 154 -19.96 2.19 5.65
CA ARG A 154 -20.53 3.36 6.33
C ARG A 154 -20.97 3.04 7.76
N ARG A 155 -20.62 3.93 8.71
CA ARG A 155 -20.97 3.80 10.14
C ARG A 155 -20.65 2.41 10.71
N THR A 156 -19.52 1.87 10.30
CA THR A 156 -19.02 0.55 10.69
C THR A 156 -17.55 0.71 11.08
N LEU A 157 -17.09 0.01 12.08
CA LEU A 157 -15.69 -0.01 12.45
C LEU A 157 -14.87 -0.76 11.39
N ASN A 158 -14.23 -0.01 10.50
CA ASN A 158 -13.31 -0.55 9.50
C ASN A 158 -11.88 -0.47 10.05
N ARG A 159 -11.09 -1.51 9.83
CA ARG A 159 -9.66 -1.54 10.12
C ARG A 159 -8.88 -1.43 8.82
N LEU A 160 -8.49 -0.20 8.50
CA LEU A 160 -7.69 0.09 7.31
C LEU A 160 -6.21 -0.08 7.64
N ARG A 161 -5.53 -0.97 6.93
CA ARG A 161 -4.07 -1.11 7.03
C ARG A 161 -3.40 -0.51 5.80
N LEU A 162 -2.50 0.44 6.03
CA LEU A 162 -1.68 1.09 5.01
C LEU A 162 -0.21 0.73 5.24
N SER A 163 0.47 0.28 4.22
CA SER A 163 1.89 -0.07 4.29
C SER A 163 2.64 0.44 3.07
N ILE A 164 3.94 0.60 3.19
CA ILE A 164 4.82 1.02 2.11
C ILE A 164 5.93 -0.02 1.99
N PRO A 165 6.08 -0.69 0.84
CA PRO A 165 7.16 -1.65 0.63
C PRO A 165 8.53 -1.02 0.90
N GLY A 166 9.34 -1.69 1.70
CA GLY A 166 10.69 -1.22 2.04
C GLY A 166 10.76 -0.18 3.17
N ILE A 167 9.63 0.16 3.81
CA ILE A 167 9.61 1.00 5.02
C ILE A 167 8.96 0.20 6.17
N GLU A 168 9.59 0.22 7.34
CA GLU A 168 9.08 -0.46 8.52
C GLU A 168 7.80 0.20 9.04
N ASP A 169 6.79 -0.61 9.35
CA ASP A 169 5.47 -0.16 9.82
C ASP A 169 5.55 0.80 11.03
N GLN A 170 6.47 0.57 11.95
CA GLN A 170 6.67 1.41 13.14
C GLN A 170 7.20 2.82 12.83
N SER A 171 7.85 2.99 11.67
CA SER A 171 8.36 4.27 11.20
C SER A 171 7.27 5.11 10.51
N LEU A 172 6.08 4.53 10.30
CA LEU A 172 4.97 5.21 9.68
C LEU A 172 4.01 5.80 10.71
N ARG A 173 3.31 6.86 10.30
CA ARG A 173 2.14 7.44 10.94
C ARG A 173 1.05 7.58 9.87
N VAL A 174 -0.14 7.13 10.19
CA VAL A 174 -1.29 7.24 9.30
C VAL A 174 -2.29 8.23 9.90
N GLU A 175 -2.82 9.12 9.07
CA GLU A 175 -3.80 10.13 9.44
C GLU A 175 -5.07 9.96 8.60
N GLY A 176 -6.22 10.15 9.25
CA GLY A 176 -7.54 10.10 8.65
C GLY A 176 -8.48 11.13 9.27
N PRO A 177 -9.77 11.15 8.88
CA PRO A 177 -10.73 12.15 9.36
C PRO A 177 -10.89 12.20 10.89
N ASN A 178 -10.65 11.10 11.57
CA ASN A 178 -10.84 10.98 13.03
C ASN A 178 -9.52 11.12 13.82
N GLY A 179 -8.45 11.58 13.18
CA GLY A 179 -7.14 11.76 13.79
C GLY A 179 -6.06 10.85 13.24
N SER A 180 -4.92 10.84 13.91
CA SER A 180 -3.73 10.10 13.49
C SER A 180 -3.40 8.97 14.46
N VAL A 181 -2.85 7.88 13.92
CA VAL A 181 -2.34 6.76 14.70
C VAL A 181 -0.90 6.44 14.32
N PRO A 182 -0.05 6.07 15.30
CA PRO A 182 1.26 5.53 15.02
C PRO A 182 1.12 4.12 14.41
N GLY A 183 1.96 3.82 13.41
CA GLY A 183 1.93 2.54 12.70
C GLY A 183 1.06 2.58 11.45
N THR A 184 0.54 1.44 11.07
CA THR A 184 -0.08 1.22 9.75
C THR A 184 -1.58 0.92 9.80
N THR A 185 -2.16 0.70 10.99
CA THR A 185 -3.58 0.32 11.12
C THR A 185 -4.41 1.46 11.69
N LEU A 186 -5.30 1.99 10.87
CA LEU A 186 -6.19 3.09 11.20
C LEU A 186 -7.63 2.57 11.37
N PRO A 187 -8.23 2.68 12.59
CA PRO A 187 -9.64 2.40 12.79
C PRO A 187 -10.47 3.58 12.27
N LEU A 188 -11.47 3.31 11.43
CA LEU A 188 -12.33 4.30 10.81
C LEU A 188 -13.80 3.90 10.89
N SER A 189 -14.67 4.86 11.21
CA SER A 189 -16.14 4.72 11.13
C SER A 189 -16.71 5.84 10.28
N PRO A 190 -16.59 5.78 8.95
CA PRO A 190 -16.94 6.87 8.06
C PRO A 190 -18.45 7.08 7.98
N THR A 191 -18.86 8.36 7.84
CA THR A 191 -20.26 8.75 7.63
C THR A 191 -20.51 9.33 6.24
N GLY A 192 -19.48 9.86 5.57
CA GLY A 192 -19.53 10.42 4.22
C GLY A 192 -19.41 9.34 3.12
N ASP A 193 -19.29 9.78 1.87
CA ASP A 193 -19.19 8.89 0.70
C ASP A 193 -17.75 8.52 0.35
N GLN A 194 -16.78 9.25 0.90
CA GLN A 194 -15.36 9.06 0.65
C GLN A 194 -14.55 9.38 1.91
N VAL A 195 -13.41 8.74 2.04
CA VAL A 195 -12.40 8.99 3.07
C VAL A 195 -11.05 9.17 2.41
N THR A 196 -10.37 10.25 2.74
CA THR A 196 -8.96 10.45 2.39
C THR A 196 -8.10 10.16 3.61
N THR A 197 -7.02 9.42 3.41
CA THR A 197 -6.02 9.14 4.43
C THR A 197 -4.66 9.57 3.93
N GLU A 198 -3.80 9.97 4.85
CA GLU A 198 -2.43 10.40 4.59
C GLU A 198 -1.44 9.49 5.32
N VAL A 199 -0.31 9.23 4.68
CA VAL A 199 0.75 8.40 5.24
C VAL A 199 2.02 9.22 5.36
N TYR A 200 2.56 9.24 6.56
CA TYR A 200 3.75 10.00 6.92
C TYR A 200 4.88 9.09 7.38
N LEU A 201 6.10 9.46 7.04
CA LEU A 201 7.33 8.90 7.63
C LEU A 201 7.70 9.74 8.86
N LYS A 202 7.79 9.11 10.02
CA LYS A 202 8.25 9.76 11.24
C LYS A 202 9.72 10.14 11.14
N ARG A 203 10.05 11.36 11.51
CA ARG A 203 11.42 11.85 11.54
C ARG A 203 11.83 12.21 12.98
N PRO A 204 12.91 11.64 13.50
CA PRO A 204 13.43 12.04 14.81
C PRO A 204 13.81 13.53 14.82
N GLY A 205 13.18 14.31 15.70
CA GLY A 205 13.52 15.72 15.89
C GLY A 205 13.06 16.70 14.83
N GLY A 206 12.18 16.31 13.92
CA GLY A 206 11.62 17.16 12.87
C GLY A 206 10.14 16.88 12.59
N GLU A 207 9.56 17.61 11.65
CA GLU A 207 8.22 17.34 11.16
C GLU A 207 8.18 16.02 10.36
N ASP A 208 7.09 15.28 10.51
CA ASP A 208 6.88 14.05 9.74
C ASP A 208 6.79 14.35 8.24
N LEU A 209 7.40 13.49 7.42
CA LEU A 209 7.39 13.65 5.97
C LEU A 209 6.15 13.01 5.37
N LEU A 210 5.32 13.79 4.64
CA LEU A 210 4.18 13.26 3.89
C LEU A 210 4.68 12.42 2.69
N LEU A 211 4.48 11.12 2.77
CA LEU A 211 4.82 10.19 1.69
C LEU A 211 3.76 10.12 0.60
N GLY A 212 2.50 10.31 0.96
CA GLY A 212 1.39 10.36 0.02
C GLY A 212 0.03 10.26 0.69
N GLN A 213 -1.02 10.26 -0.15
CA GLN A 213 -2.40 10.15 0.28
C GLN A 213 -3.14 9.03 -0.49
N ARG A 214 -4.20 8.47 0.14
CA ARG A 214 -5.05 7.48 -0.48
C ARG A 214 -6.51 7.80 -0.21
N GLN A 215 -7.35 7.68 -1.24
CA GLN A 215 -8.79 7.89 -1.14
C GLN A 215 -9.53 6.56 -1.23
N PHE A 216 -10.56 6.41 -0.39
CA PHE A 216 -11.40 5.22 -0.31
C PHE A 216 -12.85 5.60 -0.50
N ALA A 217 -13.56 4.84 -1.32
CA ALA A 217 -15.00 4.91 -1.41
C ALA A 217 -15.65 4.34 -0.13
N VAL A 218 -16.75 4.93 0.29
CA VAL A 218 -17.56 4.44 1.40
C VAL A 218 -18.88 3.93 0.84
N ILE A 219 -19.20 2.68 1.18
CA ILE A 219 -20.42 2.00 0.73
C ILE A 219 -21.27 1.59 1.93
N ASP A 220 -22.55 1.39 1.72
CA ASP A 220 -23.41 0.84 2.75
C ASP A 220 -23.09 -0.63 3.00
N PRO A 221 -23.22 -1.12 4.25
CA PRO A 221 -23.13 -2.53 4.55
C PRO A 221 -24.11 -3.38 3.73
N PRO A 222 -23.83 -4.67 3.50
CA PRO A 222 -24.76 -5.55 2.83
C PRO A 222 -26.10 -5.60 3.55
N ARG A 223 -27.20 -5.65 2.76
CA ARG A 223 -28.55 -5.72 3.30
C ARG A 223 -28.76 -7.05 4.01
N PRO A 224 -29.39 -7.04 5.22
CA PRO A 224 -29.72 -8.26 5.93
C PRO A 224 -30.87 -9.01 5.23
N GLN A 225 -31.02 -10.29 5.56
CA GLN A 225 -32.15 -11.10 5.19
C GLN A 225 -33.12 -11.21 6.37
N ILE A 226 -34.43 -11.26 6.09
CA ILE A 226 -35.45 -11.45 7.11
C ILE A 226 -36.04 -12.85 6.96
N ARG A 227 -35.93 -13.65 8.02
CA ARG A 227 -36.53 -14.99 8.12
C ARG A 227 -37.70 -14.94 9.09
N VAL A 228 -38.77 -15.61 8.76
CA VAL A 228 -39.99 -15.62 9.56
C VAL A 228 -40.20 -17.00 10.13
N PHE A 229 -40.51 -17.04 11.42
CA PHE A 229 -40.78 -18.27 12.14
C PHE A 229 -42.20 -18.17 12.74
N ALA A 230 -42.93 -19.25 12.60
CA ALA A 230 -44.19 -19.47 13.29
C ALA A 230 -44.00 -20.63 14.31
N PRO A 231 -44.98 -20.94 15.16
CA PRO A 231 -44.87 -22.05 16.15
C PRO A 231 -44.48 -23.40 15.56
N GLN A 232 -44.83 -23.63 14.30
CA GLN A 232 -44.47 -24.88 13.57
C GLN A 232 -43.07 -24.87 12.95
N GLY A 233 -42.31 -23.76 13.03
CA GLY A 233 -40.99 -23.60 12.45
C GLY A 233 -40.87 -22.44 11.48
N GLU A 234 -39.85 -22.44 10.64
CA GLU A 234 -39.64 -21.42 9.61
C GLU A 234 -40.75 -21.45 8.55
N VAL A 235 -41.27 -20.30 8.18
CA VAL A 235 -42.33 -20.15 7.20
C VAL A 235 -41.94 -19.12 6.13
N THR A 236 -42.38 -19.34 4.92
CA THR A 236 -42.20 -18.42 3.80
C THR A 236 -43.53 -17.69 3.51
N SER A 237 -43.45 -16.60 2.77
CA SER A 237 -44.63 -15.89 2.30
C SER A 237 -45.55 -16.84 1.51
N GLY A 238 -46.85 -16.80 1.82
CA GLY A 238 -47.87 -17.73 1.27
C GLY A 238 -48.15 -18.94 2.15
N ALA A 239 -47.32 -19.22 3.16
CA ALA A 239 -47.54 -20.36 4.05
C ALA A 239 -48.80 -20.20 4.93
N PRO A 240 -49.47 -21.33 5.31
CA PRO A 240 -50.57 -21.29 6.25
C PRO A 240 -50.11 -21.06 7.69
N ILE A 241 -50.78 -20.22 8.42
CA ILE A 241 -50.59 -20.00 9.86
C ILE A 241 -51.89 -20.17 10.62
N ASN A 242 -51.79 -20.74 11.83
CA ASN A 242 -52.98 -20.96 12.66
C ASN A 242 -53.49 -19.66 13.27
N ARG A 243 -54.66 -19.23 12.90
CA ARG A 243 -55.28 -17.98 13.39
C ARG A 243 -55.51 -17.90 14.87
N ARG A 244 -55.72 -19.03 15.53
CA ARG A 244 -55.94 -19.12 17.00
C ARG A 244 -54.64 -19.03 17.79
N ARG A 245 -53.48 -19.24 17.16
CA ARG A 245 -52.16 -19.20 17.76
C ARG A 245 -51.20 -18.42 16.88
N ALA A 246 -51.71 -17.29 16.31
CA ALA A 246 -50.94 -16.48 15.41
C ALA A 246 -49.83 -15.72 16.15
N SER A 247 -48.68 -16.30 16.18
CA SER A 247 -47.41 -15.68 16.64
C SER A 247 -46.38 -15.85 15.57
N LEU A 248 -45.79 -14.75 15.14
CA LEU A 248 -44.73 -14.72 14.13
C LEU A 248 -43.49 -14.11 14.78
N GLN A 249 -42.33 -14.69 14.51
CA GLN A 249 -41.04 -14.16 14.93
C GLN A 249 -40.24 -13.79 13.68
N PHE A 250 -39.83 -12.53 13.59
CA PHE A 250 -39.03 -12.00 12.51
C PHE A 250 -37.56 -11.92 12.94
N LYS A 251 -36.71 -12.80 12.39
CA LYS A 251 -35.27 -12.79 12.63
C LYS A 251 -34.59 -12.06 11.47
N ILE A 252 -33.88 -10.99 11.78
CA ILE A 252 -33.11 -10.22 10.81
C ILE A 252 -31.67 -10.74 10.86
N GLU A 253 -31.30 -11.47 9.83
CA GLU A 253 -29.99 -12.11 9.73
C GLU A 253 -29.06 -11.24 8.87
N PRO A 254 -27.91 -10.81 9.42
CA PRO A 254 -26.91 -10.08 8.64
C PRO A 254 -26.32 -10.96 7.54
N ASP A 255 -25.76 -10.33 6.53
CA ASP A 255 -24.88 -11.02 5.58
C ASP A 255 -23.77 -11.77 6.34
N ARG A 256 -23.48 -12.99 5.91
CA ARG A 256 -22.55 -13.87 6.61
C ARG A 256 -21.13 -13.33 6.65
N GLU A 257 -20.66 -12.77 5.52
CA GLU A 257 -19.29 -12.23 5.48
C GLU A 257 -19.19 -10.95 6.30
N PHE A 258 -20.20 -10.09 6.21
CA PHE A 258 -20.26 -8.88 7.01
C PHE A 258 -20.27 -9.20 8.51
N LYS A 259 -21.09 -10.16 8.95
CA LYS A 259 -21.13 -10.61 10.36
C LYS A 259 -19.79 -11.15 10.82
N ASN A 260 -19.09 -11.93 9.99
CA ASN A 260 -17.79 -12.50 10.35
C ASN A 260 -16.70 -11.44 10.51
N ARG A 261 -16.74 -10.40 9.67
CA ARG A 261 -15.72 -9.33 9.66
C ARG A 261 -16.03 -8.20 10.64
N HIS A 262 -17.32 -7.90 10.84
CA HIS A 262 -17.82 -6.79 11.66
C HIS A 262 -18.91 -7.27 12.65
N PRO A 263 -18.62 -8.21 13.58
CA PRO A 263 -19.63 -8.81 14.46
C PRO A 263 -20.32 -7.78 15.36
N GLU A 264 -19.60 -6.73 15.76
CA GLU A 264 -20.12 -5.66 16.62
C GLU A 264 -21.09 -4.73 15.88
N ASP A 265 -20.96 -4.64 14.55
CA ASP A 265 -21.79 -3.80 13.66
C ASP A 265 -22.91 -4.59 12.97
N ALA A 266 -23.01 -5.89 13.19
CA ALA A 266 -23.92 -6.81 12.49
C ALA A 266 -25.14 -7.20 13.32
N ARG A 267 -25.61 -6.34 14.22
CA ARG A 267 -26.83 -6.52 15.01
C ARG A 267 -27.97 -5.74 14.38
N TYR A 268 -29.12 -6.38 14.22
CA TYR A 268 -30.28 -5.77 13.58
C TYR A 268 -31.52 -5.95 14.42
N GLU A 269 -32.40 -4.96 14.39
CA GLU A 269 -33.71 -4.98 15.08
C GLU A 269 -34.78 -4.40 14.14
N ALA A 270 -36.00 -4.89 14.28
CA ALA A 270 -37.19 -4.25 13.73
C ALA A 270 -38.04 -3.68 14.88
N GLY A 271 -38.47 -2.43 14.76
CA GLY A 271 -39.22 -1.77 15.80
C GLY A 271 -40.71 -2.11 15.73
N THR A 272 -41.31 -1.97 14.54
CA THR A 272 -42.78 -2.06 14.39
C THR A 272 -43.15 -2.89 13.16
N ALA A 273 -44.43 -3.32 13.12
CA ALA A 273 -45.03 -3.97 11.98
C ALA A 273 -46.45 -3.41 11.73
N THR A 274 -46.74 -3.07 10.48
CA THR A 274 -48.14 -2.80 10.06
C THR A 274 -48.75 -4.09 9.54
N VAL A 275 -49.91 -4.44 10.03
CA VAL A 275 -50.66 -5.66 9.64
C VAL A 275 -51.91 -5.29 8.86
N TYR A 276 -52.10 -5.95 7.73
CA TYR A 276 -53.28 -5.83 6.91
C TYR A 276 -53.98 -7.18 6.80
N LEU A 277 -55.32 -7.16 6.78
CA LEU A 277 -56.19 -8.29 6.50
C LEU A 277 -56.73 -8.20 5.08
N ARG A 278 -56.66 -9.28 4.30
CA ARG A 278 -57.20 -9.41 2.97
C ARG A 278 -58.17 -10.58 2.91
N ARG A 279 -59.42 -10.32 2.51
CA ARG A 279 -60.44 -11.34 2.28
C ARG A 279 -60.67 -11.56 0.80
N GLY A 280 -60.31 -12.74 0.30
CA GLY A 280 -60.41 -13.07 -1.13
C GLY A 280 -59.75 -12.02 -2.02
N GLN A 281 -60.52 -11.41 -2.92
CA GLN A 281 -60.03 -10.36 -3.84
C GLN A 281 -60.33 -8.93 -3.36
N MET A 282 -60.85 -8.74 -2.14
CA MET A 282 -61.13 -7.43 -1.60
C MET A 282 -59.82 -6.65 -1.33
N ALA A 283 -59.97 -5.29 -1.26
CA ALA A 283 -58.89 -4.44 -0.83
C ALA A 283 -58.45 -4.79 0.59
N SER A 284 -57.15 -4.72 0.84
CA SER A 284 -56.56 -5.01 2.16
C SER A 284 -57.03 -3.94 3.15
N LYS A 285 -57.52 -4.39 4.32
CA LYS A 285 -57.89 -3.55 5.45
C LYS A 285 -56.75 -3.54 6.45
N GLU A 286 -56.28 -2.37 6.86
CA GLU A 286 -55.33 -2.23 7.94
C GLU A 286 -55.93 -2.66 9.27
N LEU A 287 -55.27 -3.58 9.98
CA LEU A 287 -55.63 -3.99 11.32
C LEU A 287 -54.98 -3.08 12.38
N GLY A 288 -53.77 -2.57 12.08
CA GLY A 288 -53.06 -1.65 12.95
C GLY A 288 -51.52 -1.72 12.79
N ASN A 289 -50.88 -0.88 13.60
CA ASN A 289 -49.43 -0.91 13.79
C ASN A 289 -49.16 -1.55 15.17
N PHE A 290 -48.19 -2.46 15.19
CA PHE A 290 -47.85 -3.26 16.36
C PHE A 290 -46.36 -3.14 16.65
N ASP A 291 -46.03 -2.93 17.90
CA ASP A 291 -44.64 -3.03 18.36
C ASP A 291 -44.20 -4.49 18.36
N LEU A 292 -42.99 -4.74 17.90
CA LEU A 292 -42.38 -6.05 18.01
C LEU A 292 -41.74 -6.21 19.39
N GLU A 293 -41.84 -7.42 19.96
CA GLU A 293 -41.08 -7.75 21.16
C GLU A 293 -39.57 -7.70 20.87
N SER A 294 -38.73 -7.63 21.89
CA SER A 294 -37.29 -7.50 21.74
C SER A 294 -36.64 -8.65 20.95
N ASP A 295 -37.28 -9.81 20.87
CA ASP A 295 -36.88 -10.97 20.08
C ASP A 295 -37.45 -10.97 18.65
N GLY A 296 -38.12 -9.90 18.24
CA GLY A 296 -38.80 -9.74 16.94
C GLY A 296 -40.12 -10.45 16.83
N ARG A 297 -40.77 -10.75 17.94
CA ARG A 297 -42.06 -11.48 17.97
C ARG A 297 -43.25 -10.53 17.81
N LEU A 298 -44.21 -10.97 17.01
CA LEU A 298 -45.51 -10.34 16.78
C LEU A 298 -46.63 -11.33 17.15
N VAL A 299 -47.48 -10.98 18.10
CA VAL A 299 -48.63 -11.81 18.51
C VAL A 299 -49.91 -11.18 18.01
N LEU A 300 -50.68 -11.91 17.20
CA LEU A 300 -51.90 -11.42 16.54
C LEU A 300 -53.20 -12.18 16.93
N THR A 301 -53.15 -12.95 17.99
CA THR A 301 -54.29 -13.82 18.38
C THR A 301 -55.59 -13.08 18.65
N ARG A 302 -55.55 -11.86 19.18
CA ARG A 302 -56.71 -11.04 19.45
C ARG A 302 -57.22 -10.37 18.18
N GLU A 303 -56.33 -9.85 17.37
CA GLU A 303 -56.58 -9.07 16.15
C GLU A 303 -57.22 -9.92 15.05
N LEU A 304 -56.97 -11.23 15.10
CA LEU A 304 -57.52 -12.20 14.17
C LEU A 304 -58.80 -12.86 14.63
N GLN A 305 -59.41 -12.37 15.72
CA GLN A 305 -60.76 -12.82 16.12
C GLN A 305 -61.77 -12.37 15.07
N GLY A 306 -62.60 -13.30 14.59
CA GLY A 306 -63.59 -13.04 13.52
C GLY A 306 -63.03 -13.14 12.08
N THR A 307 -61.80 -13.57 11.91
CA THR A 307 -61.28 -13.98 10.60
C THR A 307 -61.70 -15.41 10.26
N GLU A 308 -61.69 -15.76 8.97
CA GLU A 308 -62.08 -17.06 8.45
C GLU A 308 -60.88 -17.81 7.87
N PRO A 309 -60.90 -19.16 7.83
CA PRO A 309 -59.92 -19.91 7.06
C PRO A 309 -59.90 -19.47 5.59
N GLY A 310 -58.71 -19.22 5.03
CA GLY A 310 -58.53 -18.69 3.69
C GLY A 310 -58.33 -17.18 3.62
N ASP A 311 -58.67 -16.44 4.67
CA ASP A 311 -58.26 -15.02 4.79
C ASP A 311 -56.73 -14.93 4.78
N GLN A 312 -56.21 -13.80 4.36
CA GLN A 312 -54.75 -13.56 4.29
C GLN A 312 -54.39 -12.38 5.20
N ILE A 313 -53.27 -12.51 5.87
CA ILE A 313 -52.64 -11.37 6.53
C ILE A 313 -51.39 -10.98 5.75
N ILE A 314 -51.14 -9.66 5.68
CA ILE A 314 -49.93 -9.06 5.13
C ILE A 314 -49.29 -8.29 6.26
N VAL A 315 -48.05 -8.66 6.59
CA VAL A 315 -47.23 -8.02 7.62
C VAL A 315 -46.12 -7.25 6.96
N ARG A 316 -46.06 -5.93 7.20
CA ARG A 316 -45.02 -5.04 6.71
C ARG A 316 -44.18 -4.55 7.87
N LEU A 317 -42.91 -4.93 7.92
CA LEU A 317 -41.98 -4.44 8.95
C LEU A 317 -41.56 -3.01 8.67
N LYS A 318 -41.41 -2.23 9.73
CA LYS A 318 -40.95 -0.85 9.75
C LYS A 318 -39.84 -0.69 10.78
N ASP A 319 -39.14 0.45 10.74
CA ASP A 319 -38.11 0.85 11.70
C ASP A 319 -37.04 -0.23 11.86
N ILE A 320 -36.62 -0.76 10.70
CA ILE A 320 -35.52 -1.74 10.67
C ILE A 320 -34.20 -0.99 10.82
N VAL A 321 -33.47 -1.28 11.88
CA VAL A 321 -32.23 -0.59 12.21
C VAL A 321 -31.08 -1.60 12.42
N ARG A 322 -29.90 -1.15 12.10
CA ARG A 322 -28.65 -1.80 12.46
C ARG A 322 -28.06 -1.11 13.70
N ILE A 323 -27.64 -1.86 14.67
CA ILE A 323 -26.92 -1.36 15.84
C ILE A 323 -25.43 -1.47 15.52
N ASN A 324 -24.73 -0.34 15.47
CA ASN A 324 -23.29 -0.29 15.18
C ASN A 324 -22.45 -0.55 16.45
N HIS A 325 -21.13 -0.61 16.30
CA HIS A 325 -20.18 -0.81 17.40
C HIS A 325 -20.24 0.29 18.48
N GLN A 326 -20.77 1.48 18.15
CA GLN A 326 -20.95 2.59 19.11
C GLN A 326 -22.30 2.52 19.83
N GLY A 327 -23.18 1.60 19.41
CA GLY A 327 -24.54 1.49 19.92
C GLY A 327 -25.56 2.38 19.22
N ASP A 328 -25.15 3.07 18.14
CA ASP A 328 -26.07 3.92 17.37
C ASP A 328 -27.02 3.07 16.55
N ARG A 329 -28.26 3.54 16.47
CA ARG A 329 -29.31 2.95 15.62
C ARG A 329 -29.24 3.56 14.23
N VAL A 330 -28.79 2.79 13.27
CA VAL A 330 -28.64 3.18 11.86
C VAL A 330 -29.77 2.59 11.05
N GLU A 331 -30.62 3.42 10.45
CA GLU A 331 -31.72 2.98 9.60
C GLU A 331 -31.20 2.17 8.41
N VAL A 332 -31.91 1.07 8.09
CA VAL A 332 -31.58 0.16 6.99
C VAL A 332 -32.63 0.25 5.91
N ASP A 333 -32.25 0.77 4.76
CA ASP A 333 -33.14 0.83 3.59
C ASP A 333 -33.29 -0.55 2.94
N LEU A 334 -34.42 -1.22 3.20
CA LEU A 334 -34.79 -2.46 2.55
C LEU A 334 -35.87 -2.21 1.50
N ARG A 335 -35.78 -2.95 0.39
CA ARG A 335 -36.84 -2.95 -0.63
C ARG A 335 -38.16 -3.41 0.00
N GLU A 336 -39.27 -2.87 -0.45
CA GLU A 336 -40.57 -3.16 0.13
C GLU A 336 -40.95 -4.65 0.13
N ASN A 337 -40.62 -5.37 -0.94
CA ASN A 337 -40.82 -6.81 -1.03
C ASN A 337 -39.96 -7.62 -0.06
N SER A 338 -38.83 -7.10 0.42
CA SER A 338 -37.96 -7.76 1.39
C SER A 338 -38.38 -7.58 2.83
N ARG A 339 -39.34 -6.67 3.12
CA ARG A 339 -39.88 -6.40 4.44
C ARG A 339 -41.38 -6.65 4.56
N THR A 340 -42.01 -7.23 3.49
CA THR A 340 -43.44 -7.52 3.45
C THR A 340 -43.67 -9.01 3.26
N PHE A 341 -44.51 -9.59 4.13
CA PHE A 341 -44.75 -11.02 4.20
C PHE A 341 -46.27 -11.27 4.21
N GLY A 342 -46.75 -12.14 3.35
CA GLY A 342 -48.16 -12.55 3.32
C GLY A 342 -48.32 -13.98 3.87
N PHE A 343 -49.39 -14.25 4.63
CA PHE A 343 -49.70 -15.55 5.18
C PHE A 343 -51.15 -15.88 5.03
N VAL A 344 -51.51 -17.15 4.80
CA VAL A 344 -52.91 -17.63 4.70
C VAL A 344 -53.37 -18.11 6.09
N LEU A 345 -54.54 -17.69 6.53
CA LEU A 345 -55.08 -18.12 7.83
C LEU A 345 -55.73 -19.51 7.71
N SER A 346 -55.40 -20.39 8.64
CA SER A 346 -55.95 -21.75 8.74
C SER A 346 -56.72 -21.98 10.03
#